data_c5fc85efb77bb3534ccb51955e96ca7f
#
_entry.id   c5fc85efb77bb3534ccb51955e96ca7f
#
_cell.length_a   1.000
_cell.length_b   1.000
_cell.length_c   1.000
_cell.angle_alpha   90.00
_cell.angle_beta   90.00
_cell.angle_gamma   90.00
#
_symmetry.space_group_name_H-M   'P 1'
#
loop_
_entity.id
_entity.type
_entity.pdbx_description
1 polymer ?
#
loop_
_entity_poly.entity_id
_entity_poly.type
_entity_poly.pdbx_seq_one_letter_code
_entity_poly.pdbx_strand_id
1 'polypeptide(L)'
;LAYERAVIRQAKTRWGSCSVLKCISLNAKLLFLPPILVEHVMIHELCHTVHLDHSRRFWDLFAKFQADSRVLQKKLRQAHFTLPTWLDA
;
A
#
# COMPACT_ATOMS: atom_id res chain seq x y z
N LEU A 1 -12.05 4.98 8.57
CA LEU A 1 -11.41 5.32 7.30
C LEU A 1 -12.34 4.96 6.14
N ALA A 2 -12.66 5.91 5.31
CA ALA A 2 -13.59 5.72 4.20
C ALA A 2 -12.90 6.02 2.86
N TYR A 3 -13.28 5.25 1.83
CA TYR A 3 -12.82 5.49 0.47
C TYR A 3 -14.03 5.49 -0.48
N GLU A 4 -13.88 6.17 -1.62
CA GLU A 4 -14.95 6.25 -2.62
C GLU A 4 -14.93 5.04 -3.54
N ARG A 5 -13.72 4.59 -3.91
CA ARG A 5 -13.56 3.58 -4.94
C ARG A 5 -12.20 2.88 -4.79
N ALA A 6 -12.19 1.59 -5.05
CA ALA A 6 -10.96 0.81 -5.09
C ALA A 6 -10.89 0.03 -6.39
N VAL A 7 -9.75 0.05 -7.07
CA VAL A 7 -9.51 -0.68 -8.32
C VAL A 7 -8.18 -1.40 -8.26
N ILE A 8 -8.05 -2.47 -9.05
CA ILE A 8 -6.79 -3.21 -9.20
C ILE A 8 -6.22 -2.88 -10.57
N ARG A 9 -4.94 -2.53 -10.61
CA ARG A 9 -4.24 -2.16 -11.83
C ARG A 9 -2.85 -2.79 -11.88
N GLN A 10 -2.28 -2.90 -13.07
CA GLN A 10 -0.87 -3.22 -13.23
C GLN A 10 -0.07 -1.93 -13.12
N ALA A 11 0.99 -1.96 -12.32
CA ALA A 11 1.91 -0.86 -12.18
C ALA A 11 3.33 -1.40 -12.03
N LYS A 12 4.33 -0.62 -12.45
CA LYS A 12 5.74 -1.06 -12.41
C LYS A 12 6.42 -0.73 -11.10
N THR A 13 6.10 0.42 -10.50
CA THR A 13 6.86 0.96 -9.37
C THR A 13 6.06 1.16 -8.10
N ARG A 14 4.73 1.13 -8.17
CA ARG A 14 3.87 1.39 -7.01
C ARG A 14 3.09 0.13 -6.63
N TRP A 15 3.03 -0.15 -5.33
CA TRP A 15 2.14 -1.18 -4.81
C TRP A 15 0.69 -0.69 -4.73
N GLY A 16 0.50 0.60 -4.51
CA GLY A 16 -0.81 1.21 -4.46
C GLY A 16 -0.72 2.72 -4.53
N SER A 17 -1.87 3.36 -4.62
CA SER A 17 -2.00 4.81 -4.57
C SER A 17 -3.38 5.22 -4.09
N CYS A 18 -3.48 6.47 -3.60
CA CYS A 18 -4.75 7.05 -3.20
C CYS A 18 -4.82 8.48 -3.73
N SER A 19 -5.89 8.80 -4.44
CA SER A 19 -6.10 10.14 -4.96
C SER A 19 -6.75 11.04 -3.91
N VAL A 20 -6.74 12.35 -4.17
CA VAL A 20 -7.43 13.33 -3.32
C VAL A 20 -8.93 13.09 -3.25
N LEU A 21 -9.49 12.42 -4.24
CA LEU A 21 -10.91 12.03 -4.27
C LEU A 21 -11.17 10.70 -3.55
N LYS A 22 -10.19 10.19 -2.80
CA LYS A 22 -10.27 8.94 -2.04
C LYS A 22 -10.49 7.70 -2.91
N CYS A 23 -9.99 7.74 -4.14
CA CYS A 23 -9.96 6.58 -5.02
C CYS A 23 -8.65 5.82 -4.80
N ILE A 24 -8.75 4.55 -4.45
CA ILE A 24 -7.60 3.70 -4.14
C ILE A 24 -7.31 2.79 -5.34
N SER A 25 -6.05 2.76 -5.77
CA SER A 25 -5.55 1.81 -6.76
C SER A 25 -4.60 0.84 -6.08
N LEU A 26 -4.78 -0.45 -6.34
CA LEU A 26 -3.91 -1.51 -5.83
C LEU A 26 -3.23 -2.22 -6.99
N ASN A 27 -1.95 -2.54 -6.82
CA ASN A 27 -1.18 -3.24 -7.86
C ASN A 27 -1.53 -4.72 -7.87
N ALA A 28 -1.83 -5.27 -9.05
CA ALA A 28 -2.12 -6.69 -9.21
C ALA A 28 -0.99 -7.60 -8.73
N LYS A 29 0.26 -7.13 -8.72
CA LYS A 29 1.41 -7.86 -8.17
C LYS A 29 1.26 -8.21 -6.69
N LEU A 30 0.36 -7.57 -5.97
CA LEU A 30 0.07 -7.90 -4.57
C LEU A 30 -0.37 -9.36 -4.40
N LEU A 31 -0.93 -9.98 -5.44
CA LEU A 31 -1.30 -11.40 -5.42
C LEU A 31 -0.12 -12.32 -5.15
N PHE A 32 1.11 -11.86 -5.39
CA PHE A 32 2.34 -12.64 -5.19
C PHE A 32 3.00 -12.38 -3.82
N LEU A 33 2.37 -11.56 -2.98
CA LEU A 33 2.90 -11.20 -1.66
C LEU A 33 2.18 -11.96 -0.54
N PRO A 34 2.85 -12.14 0.61
CA PRO A 34 2.18 -12.66 1.80
C PRO A 34 0.99 -11.78 2.18
N PRO A 35 -0.09 -12.36 2.72
CA PRO A 35 -1.28 -11.60 3.11
C PRO A 35 -1.02 -10.41 4.03
N ILE A 36 -0.05 -10.52 4.94
CA ILE A 36 0.29 -9.43 5.86
C ILE A 36 0.81 -8.19 5.10
N LEU A 37 1.51 -8.38 3.99
CA LEU A 37 2.00 -7.26 3.17
C LEU A 37 0.88 -6.68 2.31
N VAL A 38 -0.05 -7.50 1.85
CA VAL A 38 -1.26 -7.02 1.15
C VAL A 38 -2.07 -6.14 2.10
N GLU A 39 -2.30 -6.61 3.31
CA GLU A 39 -2.99 -5.83 4.34
C GLU A 39 -2.27 -4.52 4.62
N HIS A 40 -0.94 -4.55 4.71
CA HIS A 40 -0.13 -3.35 4.91
C HIS A 40 -0.38 -2.31 3.82
N VAL A 41 -0.38 -2.71 2.55
CA VAL A 41 -0.63 -1.80 1.43
C VAL A 41 -2.03 -1.23 1.49
N MET A 42 -3.03 -2.05 1.81
CA MET A 42 -4.41 -1.57 1.94
C MET A 42 -4.55 -0.53 3.04
N ILE A 43 -3.96 -0.78 4.22
CA ILE A 43 -3.99 0.17 5.34
C ILE A 43 -3.26 1.46 4.96
N HIS A 44 -2.12 1.34 4.27
CA HIS A 44 -1.35 2.48 3.77
C HIS A 44 -2.24 3.41 2.95
N GLU A 45 -2.95 2.86 1.96
CA GLU A 45 -3.79 3.67 1.09
C GLU A 45 -5.03 4.20 1.81
N LEU A 46 -5.60 3.43 2.73
CA LEU A 46 -6.71 3.91 3.55
C LEU A 46 -6.29 5.08 4.45
N CYS A 47 -5.09 5.06 5.01
CA CYS A 47 -4.57 6.18 5.80
C CYS A 47 -4.42 7.44 4.97
N HIS A 48 -4.13 7.32 3.66
CA HIS A 48 -4.09 8.46 2.75
C HIS A 48 -5.46 9.10 2.51
N THR A 49 -6.55 8.45 2.85
CA THR A 49 -7.86 9.11 2.81
C THR A 49 -8.00 10.20 3.88
N VAL A 50 -7.13 10.16 4.89
CA VAL A 50 -7.10 11.15 5.98
C VAL A 50 -5.88 12.07 5.87
N HIS A 51 -4.70 11.51 5.62
CA HIS A 51 -3.44 12.24 5.53
C HIS A 51 -2.78 11.93 4.20
N LEU A 52 -2.71 12.91 3.30
CA LEU A 52 -2.15 12.72 1.95
C LEU A 52 -0.62 12.56 1.94
N ASP A 53 0.07 13.12 2.92
CA ASP A 53 1.51 13.01 3.03
C ASP A 53 1.91 11.86 3.96
N HIS A 54 3.22 11.55 4.00
CA HIS A 54 3.79 10.54 4.89
C HIS A 54 4.34 11.21 6.17
N SER A 55 3.60 12.15 6.72
CA SER A 55 3.94 12.85 7.95
C SER A 55 3.84 11.93 9.17
N ARG A 56 4.28 12.45 10.32
CA ARG A 56 4.13 11.74 11.58
C ARG A 56 2.67 11.36 11.85
N ARG A 57 1.72 12.25 11.51
CA ARG A 57 0.29 11.99 11.70
C ARG A 57 -0.17 10.78 10.90
N PHE A 58 0.32 10.64 9.67
CA PHE A 58 0.03 9.47 8.84
C PHE A 58 0.51 8.18 9.51
N TRP A 59 1.77 8.15 9.96
CA TRP A 59 2.33 6.96 10.59
C TRP A 59 1.73 6.67 11.96
N ASP A 60 1.33 7.69 12.73
CA ASP A 60 0.62 7.51 13.99
C ASP A 60 -0.75 6.87 13.77
N LEU A 61 -1.47 7.31 12.75
CA LEU A 61 -2.75 6.72 12.37
C LEU A 61 -2.55 5.26 11.91
N PHE A 62 -1.54 5.02 11.08
CA PHE A 62 -1.22 3.69 10.56
C PHE A 62 -0.96 2.72 11.71
N ALA A 63 -0.18 3.13 12.70
CA ALA A 63 0.17 2.29 13.85
C ALA A 63 -1.03 1.86 14.69
N LYS A 64 -2.13 2.59 14.65
CA LYS A 64 -3.38 2.20 15.32
C LYS A 64 -4.01 0.96 14.70
N PHE A 65 -3.76 0.73 13.42
CA PHE A 65 -4.30 -0.42 12.68
C PHE A 65 -3.26 -1.52 12.49
N GLN A 66 -1.98 -1.15 12.48
CA GLN A 66 -0.89 -2.09 12.26
C GLN A 66 0.35 -1.57 12.99
N ALA A 67 0.59 -2.09 14.21
CA ALA A 67 1.61 -1.57 15.11
C ALA A 67 3.04 -1.70 14.55
N ASP A 68 3.30 -2.72 13.74
CA ASP A 68 4.61 -2.97 13.12
C ASP A 68 4.72 -2.42 11.69
N SER A 69 3.96 -1.37 11.39
CA SER A 69 3.89 -0.77 10.05
C SER A 69 5.24 -0.40 9.46
N ARG A 70 6.17 0.12 10.26
CA ARG A 70 7.50 0.51 9.78
C ARG A 70 8.34 -0.69 9.34
N VAL A 71 8.25 -1.79 10.09
CA VAL A 71 8.95 -3.03 9.74
C VAL A 71 8.37 -3.62 8.45
N LEU A 72 7.06 -3.63 8.33
CA LEU A 72 6.37 -4.16 7.15
C LEU A 72 6.63 -3.29 5.93
N GLN A 73 6.72 -1.97 6.09
CA GLN A 73 7.08 -1.07 4.99
C GLN A 73 8.45 -1.41 4.42
N LYS A 74 9.41 -1.73 5.28
CA LYS A 74 10.75 -2.14 4.85
C LYS A 74 10.71 -3.47 4.11
N LYS A 75 9.95 -4.45 4.62
CA LYS A 75 9.77 -5.74 3.95
C LYS A 75 9.12 -5.58 2.58
N LEU A 76 8.16 -4.69 2.47
CA LEU A 76 7.49 -4.41 1.20
C LEU A 76 8.46 -3.86 0.16
N ARG A 77 9.34 -2.94 0.54
CA ARG A 77 10.39 -2.44 -0.36
C ARG A 77 11.31 -3.55 -0.84
N GLN A 78 11.70 -4.45 0.05
CA GLN A 78 12.56 -5.58 -0.30
C GLN A 78 11.84 -6.56 -1.23
N ALA A 79 10.55 -6.78 -1.02
CA ALA A 79 9.76 -7.68 -1.85
C ALA A 79 9.70 -7.24 -3.31
N HIS A 80 9.76 -5.94 -3.58
CA HIS A 80 9.78 -5.41 -4.93
C HIS A 80 10.95 -5.97 -5.76
N PHE A 81 12.10 -6.23 -5.13
CA PHE A 81 13.28 -6.76 -5.82
C PHE A 81 13.27 -8.28 -5.94
N THR A 82 12.36 -8.98 -5.25
CA THR A 82 12.30 -10.44 -5.27
C THR A 82 11.25 -10.99 -6.23
N LEU A 83 10.38 -10.13 -6.77
CA LEU A 83 9.36 -10.54 -7.72
C LEU A 83 9.97 -10.87 -9.08
N PRO A 84 9.39 -11.87 -9.79
CA PRO A 84 9.87 -12.20 -11.13
C PRO A 84 9.73 -11.01 -12.08
N THR A 85 10.75 -10.80 -12.94
CA THR A 85 10.75 -9.67 -13.87
C THR A 85 9.66 -9.77 -14.94
N TRP A 86 9.19 -10.98 -15.25
CA TRP A 86 8.11 -11.15 -16.21
C TRP A 86 6.79 -10.53 -15.79
N LEU A 87 6.62 -10.22 -14.49
CA LEU A 87 5.44 -9.51 -14.00
C LEU A 87 5.37 -8.08 -14.54
N ASP A 88 6.48 -7.53 -14.99
CA ASP A 88 6.56 -6.17 -15.55
C ASP A 88 6.39 -6.15 -17.07
N ALA A 89 6.29 -7.30 -17.70
CA ALA A 89 6.17 -7.41 -19.15
C ALA A 89 4.85 -6.89 -19.67
#